data_9fd1e54b32cea01b06646e7f4f5a55db
#
_entry.id   9fd1e54b32cea01b06646e7f4f5a55db
#
_cell.length_a   1.000
_cell.length_b   1.000
_cell.length_c   1.000
_cell.angle_alpha   90.00
_cell.angle_beta   90.00
_cell.angle_gamma   90.00
#
_symmetry.space_group_name_H-M   'P 1'
#
loop_
_entity.id
_entity.type
_entity.pdbx_description
1 polymer ?
#
loop_
_entity_poly.entity_id
_entity_poly.type
_entity_poly.pdbx_seq_one_letter_code
_entity_poly.pdbx_strand_id
1 'polypeptide(L)'
;GSTQGIIDYNGMSISLTSGRNGPGEIWYDPTRPAVNQAATHVEGHAAAIMVENQIREMTITINNRNGPCGNCMRQLPERLPQGYVLNVRWLDNKGTIRMTQIVGRGR
;
A
#
# COMPACT_ATOMS: atom_id res chain seq x y z
N GLY A 1 8.58 12.49 -9.13
CA GLY A 1 9.42 11.36 -8.75
C GLY A 1 8.63 10.20 -8.24
N SER A 2 9.32 9.13 -7.95
CA SER A 2 8.71 7.93 -7.41
C SER A 2 8.42 8.07 -5.93
N THR A 3 7.32 7.48 -5.46
CA THR A 3 7.08 7.29 -4.04
C THR A 3 7.86 6.09 -3.57
N GLN A 4 8.44 6.20 -2.39
CA GLN A 4 9.11 5.10 -1.74
C GLN A 4 8.40 4.75 -0.44
N GLY A 5 8.47 3.49 -0.06
CA GLY A 5 7.90 3.02 1.18
C GLY A 5 8.79 1.99 1.84
N ILE A 6 8.70 1.92 3.16
CA ILE A 6 9.43 0.94 3.95
C ILE A 6 8.42 0.17 4.79
N ILE A 7 8.39 -1.14 4.60
CA ILE A 7 7.60 -2.04 5.42
C ILE A 7 8.43 -2.45 6.63
N ASP A 8 7.82 -2.34 7.81
CA ASP A 8 8.38 -2.91 9.03
C ASP A 8 7.50 -4.09 9.45
N TYR A 9 8.08 -5.28 9.50
CA TYR A 9 7.36 -6.49 9.86
C TYR A 9 8.31 -7.49 10.50
N ASN A 10 7.99 -7.92 11.71
CA ASN A 10 8.76 -8.93 12.45
C ASN A 10 10.27 -8.62 12.53
N GLY A 11 10.61 -7.35 12.76
CA GLY A 11 11.99 -6.92 12.86
C GLY A 11 12.72 -6.77 11.53
N MET A 12 12.01 -7.00 10.40
CA MET A 12 12.58 -6.82 9.08
C MET A 12 12.09 -5.52 8.46
N SER A 13 12.94 -4.89 7.66
CA SER A 13 12.58 -3.71 6.88
C SER A 13 12.68 -4.05 5.40
N ILE A 14 11.61 -3.80 4.65
CA ILE A 14 11.55 -4.07 3.21
C ILE A 14 11.28 -2.74 2.51
N SER A 15 12.17 -2.36 1.60
CA SER A 15 12.02 -1.14 0.81
C SER A 15 11.25 -1.42 -0.47
N LEU A 16 10.28 -0.55 -0.76
CA LEU A 16 9.48 -0.61 -1.97
C LEU A 16 9.56 0.71 -2.72
N THR A 17 9.43 0.64 -4.03
CA THR A 17 9.36 1.82 -4.90
C THR A 17 8.11 1.70 -5.77
N SER A 18 7.39 2.81 -5.96
CA SER A 18 6.22 2.83 -6.85
C SER A 18 6.63 2.54 -8.29
N GLY A 19 5.70 2.01 -9.05
CA GLY A 19 5.90 1.65 -10.45
C GLY A 19 5.53 0.21 -10.71
N ARG A 20 5.67 -0.18 -11.98
CA ARG A 20 5.46 -1.57 -12.40
C ARG A 20 6.65 -2.43 -11.95
N ASN A 21 6.52 -3.73 -12.06
CA ASN A 21 7.54 -4.73 -11.71
C ASN A 21 7.69 -4.93 -10.19
N GLY A 22 6.68 -4.55 -9.41
CA GLY A 22 6.61 -4.86 -7.98
C GLY A 22 5.52 -5.89 -7.69
N PRO A 23 5.36 -6.26 -6.42
CA PRO A 23 4.38 -7.28 -6.02
C PRO A 23 2.93 -6.98 -6.44
N GLY A 24 2.53 -5.70 -6.51
CA GLY A 24 1.19 -5.31 -6.93
C GLY A 24 0.87 -5.56 -8.40
N GLU A 25 1.86 -5.96 -9.19
CA GLU A 25 1.70 -6.29 -10.61
C GLU A 25 0.61 -7.35 -10.84
N ILE A 26 0.35 -8.20 -9.84
CA ILE A 26 -0.72 -9.22 -9.91
C ILE A 26 -2.11 -8.62 -10.14
N TRP A 27 -2.29 -7.34 -9.79
CA TRP A 27 -3.57 -6.64 -9.93
C TRP A 27 -3.60 -5.68 -11.12
N TYR A 28 -2.51 -5.63 -11.91
CA TYR A 28 -2.43 -4.71 -13.03
C TYR A 28 -3.39 -5.15 -14.14
N ASP A 29 -4.24 -4.22 -14.58
CA ASP A 29 -5.19 -4.43 -15.67
C ASP A 29 -5.18 -3.15 -16.55
N PRO A 30 -4.66 -3.23 -17.78
CA PRO A 30 -4.52 -2.05 -18.63
C PRO A 30 -5.85 -1.38 -18.99
N THR A 31 -6.98 -2.04 -18.75
CA THR A 31 -8.31 -1.47 -19.01
C THR A 31 -8.90 -0.72 -17.83
N ARG A 32 -8.22 -0.69 -16.67
CA ARG A 32 -8.76 -0.12 -15.43
C ARG A 32 -7.75 0.82 -14.79
N PRO A 33 -7.64 2.08 -15.27
CA PRO A 33 -6.60 3.01 -14.79
C PRO A 33 -6.57 3.24 -13.28
N ALA A 34 -7.73 3.32 -12.62
CA ALA A 34 -7.78 3.54 -11.18
C ALA A 34 -7.21 2.34 -10.39
N VAL A 35 -7.51 1.12 -10.86
CA VAL A 35 -6.95 -0.10 -10.26
C VAL A 35 -5.44 -0.13 -10.47
N ASN A 36 -4.98 0.23 -11.66
CA ASN A 36 -3.55 0.23 -11.98
C ASN A 36 -2.78 1.23 -11.15
N GLN A 37 -3.34 2.41 -10.92
CA GLN A 37 -2.71 3.39 -10.07
C GLN A 37 -2.54 2.84 -8.65
N ALA A 38 -3.57 2.21 -8.09
CA ALA A 38 -3.46 1.59 -6.77
C ALA A 38 -2.48 0.42 -6.77
N ALA A 39 -2.51 -0.42 -7.81
CA ALA A 39 -1.67 -1.62 -7.89
C ALA A 39 -0.18 -1.28 -8.00
N THR A 40 0.17 -0.15 -8.63
CA THR A 40 1.57 0.22 -8.87
C THR A 40 2.12 1.19 -7.83
N HIS A 41 1.31 1.70 -6.92
CA HIS A 41 1.79 2.49 -5.79
C HIS A 41 2.40 1.56 -4.73
N VAL A 42 3.24 2.13 -3.85
CA VAL A 42 3.88 1.33 -2.80
C VAL A 42 2.87 0.66 -1.87
N GLU A 43 1.73 1.30 -1.63
CA GLU A 43 0.64 0.71 -0.84
C GLU A 43 0.08 -0.53 -1.52
N GLY A 44 -0.06 -0.50 -2.85
CA GLY A 44 -0.50 -1.67 -3.63
C GLY A 44 0.51 -2.80 -3.58
N HIS A 45 1.80 -2.49 -3.68
CA HIS A 45 2.85 -3.49 -3.54
C HIS A 45 2.84 -4.10 -2.13
N ALA A 46 2.67 -3.27 -1.10
CA ALA A 46 2.58 -3.75 0.27
C ALA A 46 1.36 -4.66 0.47
N ALA A 47 0.20 -4.26 -0.05
CA ALA A 47 -1.01 -5.08 0.04
C ALA A 47 -0.83 -6.44 -0.64
N ALA A 48 -0.17 -6.49 -1.79
CA ALA A 48 0.11 -7.74 -2.49
C ALA A 48 1.03 -8.66 -1.67
N ILE A 49 2.04 -8.10 -1.02
CA ILE A 49 2.90 -8.86 -0.10
C ILE A 49 2.07 -9.49 1.02
N MET A 50 1.14 -8.71 1.60
CA MET A 50 0.26 -9.23 2.65
C MET A 50 -0.56 -10.42 2.16
N VAL A 51 -1.17 -10.30 0.99
CA VAL A 51 -2.02 -11.36 0.43
C VAL A 51 -1.19 -12.61 0.12
N GLU A 52 -0.05 -12.44 -0.54
CA GLU A 52 0.81 -13.56 -0.94
C GLU A 52 1.38 -14.31 0.26
N ASN A 53 1.63 -13.63 1.35
CA ASN A 53 2.27 -14.21 2.55
C ASN A 53 1.30 -14.40 3.71
N GLN A 54 0.00 -14.12 3.50
CA GLN A 54 -1.04 -14.24 4.53
C GLN A 54 -0.71 -13.43 5.79
N ILE A 55 -0.17 -12.24 5.58
CA ILE A 55 0.14 -11.29 6.66
C ILE A 55 -1.11 -10.45 6.91
N ARG A 56 -1.72 -10.60 8.08
CA ARG A 56 -3.01 -9.95 8.38
C ARG A 56 -2.90 -8.49 8.76
N GLU A 57 -1.77 -8.10 9.30
CA GLU A 57 -1.53 -6.70 9.66
C GLU A 57 -0.09 -6.33 9.40
N MET A 58 0.12 -5.16 8.80
CA MET A 58 1.44 -4.70 8.43
C MET A 58 1.44 -3.18 8.38
N THR A 59 2.60 -2.57 8.62
CA THR A 59 2.77 -1.13 8.53
C THR A 59 3.76 -0.79 7.42
N ILE A 60 3.37 0.17 6.58
CA ILE A 60 4.27 0.78 5.60
C ILE A 60 4.42 2.26 5.92
N THR A 61 5.66 2.76 5.88
CA THR A 61 5.94 4.19 5.99
C THR A 61 6.30 4.70 4.60
N ILE A 62 5.57 5.72 4.13
CA ILE A 62 5.76 6.26 2.80
C ILE A 62 6.33 7.68 2.86
N ASN A 63 7.01 8.09 1.80
CA ASN A 63 7.60 9.42 1.72
C ASN A 63 6.70 10.46 1.03
N ASN A 64 5.44 10.14 0.79
CA ASN A 64 4.48 11.09 0.25
C ASN A 64 3.88 11.92 1.38
N ARG A 65 4.14 13.22 1.38
CA ARG A 65 3.72 14.14 2.43
C ARG A 65 2.20 14.34 2.49
N ASN A 66 1.49 13.99 1.42
CA ASN A 66 0.03 14.06 1.36
C ASN A 66 -0.64 12.74 1.77
N GLY A 67 0.14 11.74 2.14
CA GLY A 67 -0.39 10.43 2.49
C GLY A 67 -0.79 9.60 1.28
N PRO A 68 -1.54 8.51 1.48
CA PRO A 68 -1.99 7.65 0.39
C PRO A 68 -2.99 8.39 -0.50
N CYS A 69 -2.93 8.13 -1.81
CA CYS A 69 -3.86 8.75 -2.75
C CYS A 69 -5.26 8.16 -2.62
N GLY A 70 -6.25 8.89 -3.16
CA GLY A 70 -7.65 8.46 -3.10
C GLY A 70 -7.90 7.12 -3.78
N ASN A 71 -7.20 6.83 -4.89
CA ASN A 71 -7.36 5.54 -5.57
C ASN A 71 -6.89 4.37 -4.71
N CYS A 72 -5.78 4.52 -3.98
CA CYS A 72 -5.33 3.49 -3.04
C CYS A 72 -6.39 3.27 -1.95
N MET A 73 -6.93 4.35 -1.39
CA MET A 73 -7.94 4.24 -0.33
C MET A 73 -9.25 3.62 -0.82
N ARG A 74 -9.59 3.76 -2.10
CA ARG A 74 -10.82 3.19 -2.66
C ARG A 74 -10.63 1.77 -3.18
N GLN A 75 -9.48 1.47 -3.80
CA GLN A 75 -9.29 0.21 -4.52
C GLN A 75 -8.71 -0.90 -3.65
N LEU A 76 -7.79 -0.57 -2.74
CA LEU A 76 -7.09 -1.58 -1.98
C LEU A 76 -7.96 -2.31 -0.94
N PRO A 77 -8.98 -1.69 -0.31
CA PRO A 77 -9.87 -2.46 0.56
C PRO A 77 -10.51 -3.66 -0.13
N GLU A 78 -10.82 -3.55 -1.43
CA GLU A 78 -11.39 -4.65 -2.19
C GLU A 78 -10.37 -5.74 -2.53
N ARG A 79 -9.09 -5.42 -2.50
CA ARG A 79 -7.99 -6.36 -2.80
C ARG A 79 -7.51 -7.11 -1.57
N LEU A 80 -7.66 -6.51 -0.38
CA LEU A 80 -7.30 -7.16 0.87
C LEU A 80 -8.48 -7.97 1.41
N PRO A 81 -8.24 -9.22 1.84
CA PRO A 81 -9.29 -10.00 2.48
C PRO A 81 -9.83 -9.33 3.73
N GLN A 82 -11.05 -9.69 4.13
CA GLN A 82 -11.62 -9.22 5.38
C GLN A 82 -10.71 -9.56 6.55
N GLY A 83 -10.54 -8.60 7.46
CA GLY A 83 -9.69 -8.75 8.63
C GLY A 83 -8.24 -8.36 8.40
N TYR A 84 -7.83 -8.13 7.15
CA TYR A 84 -6.49 -7.63 6.85
C TYR A 84 -6.45 -6.12 7.04
N VAL A 85 -5.37 -5.62 7.64
CA VAL A 85 -5.19 -4.18 7.89
C VAL A 85 -3.79 -3.77 7.44
N LEU A 86 -3.72 -2.84 6.50
CA LEU A 86 -2.48 -2.18 6.13
C LEU A 86 -2.47 -0.79 6.75
N ASN A 87 -1.57 -0.58 7.71
CA ASN A 87 -1.35 0.72 8.31
C ASN A 87 -0.40 1.52 7.42
N VAL A 88 -0.81 2.72 7.01
CA VAL A 88 0.01 3.60 6.19
C VAL A 88 0.41 4.80 7.02
N ARG A 89 1.71 4.99 7.18
CA ARG A 89 2.30 6.05 8.00
C ARG A 89 3.12 6.99 7.13
N TRP A 90 3.04 8.29 7.40
CA TRP A 90 3.83 9.27 6.67
C TRP A 90 4.10 10.51 7.52
N LEU A 91 5.11 11.27 7.11
CA LEU A 91 5.44 12.56 7.71
C LEU A 91 4.83 13.64 6.82
N ASP A 92 3.93 14.46 7.37
CA ASP A 92 3.25 15.50 6.60
C ASP A 92 4.13 16.76 6.43
N ASN A 93 3.58 17.76 5.73
CA ASN A 93 4.31 19.00 5.45
C ASN A 93 4.64 19.82 6.71
N LYS A 94 3.99 19.54 7.82
CA LYS A 94 4.21 20.25 9.09
C LYS A 94 5.17 19.48 10.00
N GLY A 95 5.71 18.36 9.54
CA GLY A 95 6.59 17.52 10.36
C GLY A 95 5.84 16.65 11.35
N THR A 96 4.54 16.47 11.18
CA THR A 96 3.72 15.61 12.04
C THR A 96 3.61 14.23 11.42
N ILE A 97 3.79 13.19 12.24
CA ILE A 97 3.58 11.81 11.82
C ILE A 97 2.08 11.55 11.75
N ARG A 98 1.61 11.11 10.58
CA ARG A 98 0.21 10.78 10.33
C ARG A 98 0.09 9.30 10.05
N MET A 99 -1.07 8.74 10.30
CA MET A 99 -1.36 7.35 10.01
C MET A 99 -2.82 7.19 9.59
N THR A 100 -3.05 6.33 8.62
CA THR A 100 -4.39 5.86 8.27
C THR A 100 -4.34 4.36 8.06
N GLN A 101 -5.50 3.74 7.95
CA GLN A 101 -5.61 2.30 7.74
C GLN A 101 -6.34 2.00 6.46
N ILE A 102 -5.85 1.02 5.72
CA ILE A 102 -6.56 0.39 4.62
C ILE A 102 -7.05 -0.94 5.18
N VAL A 103 -8.36 -1.03 5.41
CA VAL A 103 -8.98 -2.20 6.03
C VAL A 103 -9.61 -3.06 4.94
N GLY A 104 -9.20 -4.32 4.89
CA GLY A 104 -9.69 -5.26 3.90
C GLY A 104 -11.18 -5.53 4.03
N ARG A 105 -11.85 -5.57 2.90
CA ARG A 105 -13.26 -5.98 2.78
C ARG A 105 -13.49 -6.83 1.54
N GLY A 106 -12.42 -7.35 0.95
CA GLY A 106 -12.48 -8.31 -0.12
C GLY A 106 -12.92 -9.68 0.38
N ARG A 107 -13.00 -10.62 -0.51
CA ARG A 107 -13.47 -11.97 -0.17
C ARG A 107 -12.35 -12.94 0.17
#